data_09ea36fd49b902c7ed75747b3efcae00
#
_entry.id   09ea36fd49b902c7ed75747b3efcae00
#
_cell.length_a   1.000
_cell.length_b   1.000
_cell.length_c   1.000
_cell.angle_alpha   90.00
_cell.angle_beta   90.00
_cell.angle_gamma   90.00
#
_symmetry.space_group_name_H-M   'P 1'
#
loop_
_entity.id
_entity.type
_entity.pdbx_description
1 polymer ?
#
loop_
_entity_poly.entity_id
_entity_poly.type
_entity_poly.pdbx_seq_one_letter_code
_entity_poly.pdbx_strand_id
1 'polypeptide(L)'
;NILPAKEQIQGKEAMGALRFPKITLRPRESHSYIILMGITEDRIKIKSVINKFSSLDKVKIALQRTKDFWISLSRQINLSTGNSDFDNWFRWISIQPNLRRIFGCSFLPDFDYGKGGRGWRDLWQDCLGLILSEPKRVCALLINNFSGVRIDGSNATIIGKKPGEFKSDRNNISRVWMDHGAWPLLTLDLYLNETGDFDILFKET
;
A
#
# COMPACT_ATOMS: atom_id res chain seq x y z
N ASN A 1 24.42 4.30 27.84
CA ASN A 1 23.50 4.15 28.96
C ASN A 1 22.09 4.41 28.45
N ILE A 2 21.25 3.38 28.46
CA ILE A 2 19.82 3.54 28.24
C ILE A 2 19.27 4.07 29.58
N LEU A 3 18.69 5.26 29.54
CA LEU A 3 17.94 5.77 30.67
C LEU A 3 16.55 5.12 30.58
N PRO A 4 16.17 4.27 31.53
CA PRO A 4 14.84 3.69 31.55
C PRO A 4 13.79 4.78 31.77
N ALA A 5 12.66 4.65 31.13
CA ALA A 5 11.50 5.47 31.44
C ALA A 5 11.12 5.23 32.91
N LYS A 6 11.06 6.28 33.71
CA LYS A 6 10.78 6.16 35.14
C LYS A 6 9.32 5.87 35.43
N GLU A 7 8.41 6.23 34.51
CA GLU A 7 6.98 6.03 34.65
C GLU A 7 6.33 5.78 33.29
N GLN A 8 5.36 4.90 33.26
CA GLN A 8 4.52 4.68 32.10
C GLN A 8 3.32 5.63 32.19
N ILE A 9 3.31 6.69 31.39
CA ILE A 9 2.25 7.68 31.41
C ILE A 9 1.38 7.51 30.18
N GLN A 10 0.15 7.09 30.38
CA GLN A 10 -0.83 6.96 29.28
C GLN A 10 -1.40 8.33 28.88
N GLY A 11 -1.57 8.55 27.58
CA GLY A 11 -2.21 9.77 27.05
C GLY A 11 -1.36 11.03 27.01
N LYS A 12 -0.04 10.91 27.22
CA LYS A 12 0.91 12.03 27.08
C LYS A 12 1.93 11.76 25.96
N GLU A 13 2.49 12.84 25.44
CA GLU A 13 3.57 12.74 24.46
C GLU A 13 4.77 12.00 25.04
N ALA A 14 5.30 11.06 24.29
CA ALA A 14 6.54 10.36 24.62
C ALA A 14 7.72 11.00 23.90
N MET A 15 8.76 11.37 24.64
CA MET A 15 10.03 11.82 24.06
C MET A 15 11.08 10.74 24.21
N GLY A 16 11.78 10.45 23.12
CA GLY A 16 12.93 9.56 23.11
C GLY A 16 14.21 10.34 22.81
N ALA A 17 15.27 10.09 23.57
CA ALA A 17 16.59 10.66 23.31
C ALA A 17 17.60 9.54 23.04
N LEU A 18 18.39 9.68 21.98
CA LEU A 18 19.47 8.76 21.62
C LEU A 18 20.81 9.43 21.92
N ARG A 19 21.61 8.78 22.75
CA ARG A 19 22.97 9.21 23.04
C ARG A 19 23.95 8.26 22.40
N PHE A 20 24.78 8.80 21.51
CA PHE A 20 25.87 8.05 20.89
C PHE A 20 27.15 8.15 21.73
N PRO A 21 28.01 7.12 21.72
CA PRO A 21 29.28 7.17 22.38
C PRO A 21 30.18 8.28 21.79
N LYS A 22 31.02 8.88 22.60
CA LYS A 22 32.04 9.84 22.14
C LYS A 22 33.04 9.11 21.26
N ILE A 23 33.27 9.63 20.07
CA ILE A 23 34.28 9.13 19.14
C ILE A 23 35.21 10.28 18.75
N THR A 24 36.45 9.95 18.43
CA THR A 24 37.42 10.88 17.86
C THR A 24 37.62 10.51 16.41
N LEU A 25 37.40 11.47 15.52
CA LEU A 25 37.59 11.29 14.07
C LEU A 25 38.92 11.94 13.67
N ARG A 26 39.72 11.23 12.90
CA ARG A 26 40.88 11.78 12.20
C ARG A 26 40.44 12.56 10.95
N PRO A 27 41.32 13.42 10.40
CA PRO A 27 41.02 14.07 9.14
C PRO A 27 40.59 13.06 8.07
N ARG A 28 39.45 13.34 7.37
CA ARG A 28 38.80 12.48 6.36
C ARG A 28 38.19 11.19 6.89
N GLU A 29 38.18 10.91 8.16
CA GLU A 29 37.39 9.82 8.74
C GLU A 29 35.92 10.20 8.89
N SER A 30 35.04 9.23 8.66
CA SER A 30 33.60 9.36 8.91
C SER A 30 33.11 8.20 9.78
N HIS A 31 32.14 8.48 10.60
CA HIS A 31 31.45 7.46 11.38
C HIS A 31 29.96 7.56 11.14
N SER A 32 29.31 6.41 10.98
CA SER A 32 27.87 6.36 10.71
C SER A 32 27.14 5.60 11.79
N TYR A 33 25.97 6.09 12.15
CA TYR A 33 25.06 5.42 13.06
C TYR A 33 23.82 4.97 12.31
N ILE A 34 23.26 3.84 12.73
CA ILE A 34 22.00 3.35 12.22
C ILE A 34 20.95 3.53 13.30
N ILE A 35 19.90 4.29 12.97
CA ILE A 35 18.75 4.46 13.84
C ILE A 35 17.59 3.77 13.16
N LEU A 36 16.96 2.82 13.88
CA LEU A 36 15.75 2.12 13.41
C LEU A 36 14.57 2.65 14.22
N MET A 37 13.55 3.12 13.51
CA MET A 37 12.29 3.54 14.09
C MET A 37 11.16 2.77 13.43
N GLY A 38 10.23 2.26 14.23
CA GLY A 38 9.09 1.50 13.70
C GLY A 38 8.07 1.23 14.80
N ILE A 39 6.89 0.82 14.38
CA ILE A 39 5.78 0.42 15.25
C ILE A 39 5.35 -0.97 14.84
N THR A 40 5.27 -1.89 15.80
CA THR A 40 4.72 -3.24 15.59
C THR A 40 4.31 -3.85 16.92
N GLU A 41 3.27 -4.64 16.89
CA GLU A 41 2.82 -5.45 18.05
C GLU A 41 3.60 -6.76 18.16
N ASP A 42 4.28 -7.17 17.09
CA ASP A 42 5.04 -8.43 17.02
C ASP A 42 6.51 -8.23 17.42
N ARG A 43 6.85 -8.71 18.61
CA ARG A 43 8.23 -8.64 19.15
C ARG A 43 9.24 -9.48 18.35
N ILE A 44 8.80 -10.55 17.70
CA ILE A 44 9.68 -11.39 16.86
C ILE A 44 10.08 -10.59 15.63
N LYS A 45 9.15 -9.86 15.07
CA LYS A 45 9.37 -8.98 13.93
C LYS A 45 10.39 -7.88 14.21
N ILE A 46 10.39 -7.33 15.43
CA ILE A 46 11.39 -6.34 15.87
C ILE A 46 12.81 -6.90 15.75
N LYS A 47 13.05 -8.09 16.31
CA LYS A 47 14.37 -8.74 16.23
C LYS A 47 14.81 -9.00 14.80
N SER A 48 13.90 -9.48 13.96
CA SER A 48 14.14 -9.72 12.54
C SER A 48 14.55 -8.43 11.82
N VAL A 49 13.86 -7.31 12.06
CA VAL A 49 14.18 -6.01 11.45
C VAL A 49 15.54 -5.50 11.93
N ILE A 50 15.84 -5.59 13.23
CA ILE A 50 17.15 -5.20 13.77
C ILE A 50 18.27 -5.99 13.09
N ASN A 51 18.12 -7.31 12.96
CA ASN A 51 19.12 -8.15 12.29
C ASN A 51 19.28 -7.83 10.80
N LYS A 52 18.17 -7.50 10.14
CA LYS A 52 18.15 -7.12 8.71
C LYS A 52 18.94 -5.84 8.45
N PHE A 53 18.97 -4.89 9.37
CA PHE A 53 19.61 -3.59 9.22
C PHE A 53 20.78 -3.38 10.19
N SER A 54 21.43 -4.47 10.63
CA SER A 54 22.46 -4.44 11.67
C SER A 54 23.82 -3.89 11.22
N SER A 55 24.03 -3.62 9.94
CA SER A 55 25.26 -3.03 9.41
C SER A 55 24.98 -2.05 8.28
N LEU A 56 25.88 -1.11 8.03
CA LEU A 56 25.77 -0.14 6.94
C LEU A 56 25.65 -0.80 5.56
N ASP A 57 26.35 -1.89 5.35
CA ASP A 57 26.28 -2.61 4.07
C ASP A 57 24.91 -3.22 3.85
N LYS A 58 24.30 -3.79 4.88
CA LYS A 58 22.93 -4.29 4.81
C LYS A 58 21.93 -3.16 4.54
N VAL A 59 22.14 -1.99 5.14
CA VAL A 59 21.31 -0.80 4.88
C VAL A 59 21.47 -0.34 3.43
N LYS A 60 22.71 -0.26 2.91
CA LYS A 60 22.96 0.12 1.52
C LYS A 60 22.32 -0.85 0.53
N ILE A 61 22.45 -2.17 0.77
CA ILE A 61 21.81 -3.20 -0.05
C ILE A 61 20.28 -3.05 -0.02
N ALA A 62 19.70 -2.82 1.16
CA ALA A 62 18.26 -2.63 1.29
C ALA A 62 17.78 -1.36 0.55
N LEU A 63 18.53 -0.27 0.65
CA LEU A 63 18.26 0.97 -0.09
C LEU A 63 18.32 0.74 -1.60
N GLN A 64 19.36 0.04 -2.09
CA GLN A 64 19.47 -0.25 -3.52
C GLN A 64 18.30 -1.11 -4.01
N ARG A 65 17.95 -2.17 -3.29
CA ARG A 65 16.76 -3.00 -3.62
C ARG A 65 15.46 -2.19 -3.67
N THR A 66 15.30 -1.25 -2.76
CA THR A 66 14.12 -0.35 -2.75
C THR A 66 14.12 0.56 -3.98
N LYS A 67 15.26 1.13 -4.35
CA LYS A 67 15.39 1.92 -5.57
C LYS A 67 15.08 1.10 -6.82
N ASP A 68 15.65 -0.09 -6.92
CA ASP A 68 15.44 -0.99 -8.07
C ASP A 68 13.96 -1.40 -8.19
N PHE A 69 13.31 -1.65 -7.06
CA PHE A 69 11.88 -1.95 -7.03
C PHE A 69 11.04 -0.81 -7.62
N TRP A 70 11.25 0.44 -7.16
CA TRP A 70 10.49 1.58 -7.67
C TRP A 70 10.82 1.91 -9.12
N ILE A 71 12.08 1.76 -9.51
CA ILE A 71 12.49 1.93 -10.92
C ILE A 71 11.81 0.87 -11.79
N SER A 72 11.77 -0.39 -11.38
CA SER A 72 11.12 -1.45 -12.14
C SER A 72 9.63 -1.20 -12.30
N LEU A 73 8.93 -0.77 -11.26
CA LEU A 73 7.52 -0.39 -11.34
C LEU A 73 7.27 0.76 -12.30
N SER A 74 8.10 1.81 -12.23
CA SER A 74 7.93 2.99 -13.10
C SER A 74 8.23 2.73 -14.57
N ARG A 75 8.81 1.57 -14.89
CA ARG A 75 9.18 1.17 -16.25
C ARG A 75 8.31 0.06 -16.83
N GLN A 76 7.31 -0.40 -16.09
CA GLN A 76 6.39 -1.43 -16.59
C GLN A 76 5.62 -0.95 -17.83
N ILE A 77 5.27 0.33 -17.85
CA ILE A 77 4.70 0.98 -19.02
C ILE A 77 5.68 2.03 -19.51
N ASN A 78 6.22 1.85 -20.71
CA ASN A 78 7.14 2.80 -21.33
C ASN A 78 6.40 3.63 -22.37
N LEU A 79 6.41 4.94 -22.16
CA LEU A 79 5.89 5.92 -23.10
C LEU A 79 7.02 6.85 -23.50
N SER A 80 7.13 7.13 -24.80
CA SER A 80 8.06 8.13 -25.36
C SER A 80 7.31 8.96 -26.40
N THR A 81 6.93 10.17 -26.02
CA THR A 81 6.15 11.09 -26.85
C THR A 81 6.99 12.17 -27.51
N GLY A 82 8.29 12.22 -27.16
CA GLY A 82 9.18 13.33 -27.54
C GLY A 82 9.08 14.54 -26.58
N ASN A 83 8.14 14.53 -25.64
CA ASN A 83 8.04 15.52 -24.58
C ASN A 83 8.46 14.88 -23.25
N SER A 84 9.67 15.21 -22.79
CA SER A 84 10.26 14.62 -21.58
C SER A 84 9.45 14.91 -20.30
N ASP A 85 8.80 16.06 -20.22
CA ASP A 85 8.02 16.44 -19.04
C ASP A 85 6.75 15.59 -18.94
N PHE A 86 6.09 15.39 -20.08
CA PHE A 86 4.93 14.49 -20.15
C PHE A 86 5.33 13.04 -19.85
N ASP A 87 6.42 12.54 -20.44
CA ASP A 87 6.91 11.18 -20.22
C ASP A 87 7.26 10.94 -18.73
N ASN A 88 7.87 11.92 -18.07
CA ASN A 88 8.18 11.85 -16.64
C ASN A 88 6.93 11.91 -15.77
N TRP A 89 5.99 12.78 -16.11
CA TRP A 89 4.69 12.86 -15.43
C TRP A 89 3.92 11.55 -15.57
N PHE A 90 3.90 10.96 -16.76
CA PHE A 90 3.25 9.67 -17.00
C PHE A 90 3.87 8.54 -16.15
N ARG A 91 5.20 8.47 -16.06
CA ARG A 91 5.89 7.52 -15.17
C ARG A 91 5.47 7.69 -13.72
N TRP A 92 5.33 8.93 -13.27
CA TRP A 92 4.86 9.21 -11.91
C TRP A 92 3.43 8.73 -11.68
N ILE A 93 2.50 9.05 -12.55
CA ILE A 93 1.11 8.63 -12.37
C ILE A 93 0.92 7.12 -12.50
N SER A 94 1.72 6.43 -13.30
CA SER A 94 1.64 4.98 -13.49
C SER A 94 1.97 4.18 -12.22
N ILE A 95 2.77 4.72 -11.31
CA ILE A 95 3.09 4.06 -10.02
C ILE A 95 2.10 4.37 -8.90
N GLN A 96 1.26 5.39 -9.06
CA GLN A 96 0.34 5.83 -8.00
C GLN A 96 -0.66 4.77 -7.55
N PRO A 97 -1.24 3.93 -8.40
CA PRO A 97 -2.10 2.83 -7.96
C PRO A 97 -1.38 1.87 -6.99
N ASN A 98 -0.08 1.65 -7.19
CA ASN A 98 0.74 0.86 -6.27
C ASN A 98 0.93 1.55 -4.92
N LEU A 99 1.15 2.86 -4.91
CA LEU A 99 1.23 3.64 -3.67
C LEU A 99 -0.08 3.60 -2.90
N ARG A 100 -1.21 3.81 -3.57
CA ARG A 100 -2.55 3.75 -2.96
C ARG A 100 -2.83 2.39 -2.33
N ARG A 101 -2.40 1.32 -2.97
CA ARG A 101 -2.54 -0.04 -2.44
C ARG A 101 -1.71 -0.26 -1.18
N ILE A 102 -0.50 0.31 -1.09
CA ILE A 102 0.38 0.17 0.08
C ILE A 102 -0.14 0.99 1.25
N PHE A 103 -0.57 2.22 1.01
CA PHE A 103 -0.92 3.19 2.03
C PHE A 103 -2.43 3.35 2.25
N GLY A 104 -3.26 2.61 1.53
CA GLY A 104 -4.71 2.67 1.60
C GLY A 104 -5.35 3.48 0.48
N CYS A 105 -6.66 3.37 0.37
CA CYS A 105 -7.45 4.09 -0.63
C CYS A 105 -7.40 5.59 -0.39
N SER A 106 -7.40 6.34 -1.48
CA SER A 106 -7.48 7.81 -1.45
C SER A 106 -6.39 8.47 -0.62
N PHE A 107 -5.26 7.81 -0.40
CA PHE A 107 -4.15 8.24 0.45
C PHE A 107 -4.52 8.49 1.91
N LEU A 108 -5.70 8.06 2.33
CA LEU A 108 -6.11 8.16 3.72
C LEU A 108 -5.66 6.91 4.49
N PRO A 109 -5.05 7.07 5.66
CA PRO A 109 -4.70 5.96 6.52
C PRO A 109 -5.95 5.16 6.91
N ASP A 110 -5.81 3.84 7.00
CA ASP A 110 -6.89 2.93 7.38
C ASP A 110 -7.57 3.30 8.71
N PHE A 111 -6.84 3.92 9.62
CA PHE A 111 -7.32 4.30 10.94
C PHE A 111 -8.05 5.64 10.96
N ASP A 112 -7.94 6.45 9.93
CA ASP A 112 -8.44 7.83 9.89
C ASP A 112 -9.94 7.91 10.11
N TYR A 113 -10.66 6.90 9.65
CA TYR A 113 -12.09 6.76 9.89
C TYR A 113 -12.43 5.84 11.07
N GLY A 114 -11.44 5.39 11.83
CA GLY A 114 -11.63 4.52 13.01
C GLY A 114 -12.15 3.13 12.71
N LYS A 115 -12.34 2.75 11.45
CA LYS A 115 -12.99 1.50 11.05
C LYS A 115 -12.15 0.60 10.15
N GLY A 116 -11.01 1.07 9.68
CA GLY A 116 -10.15 0.37 8.75
C GLY A 116 -10.95 -0.15 7.52
N GLY A 117 -10.35 -0.11 6.39
CA GLY A 117 -10.98 -0.64 5.19
C GLY A 117 -10.84 0.31 4.01
N ARG A 118 -11.30 -0.15 2.87
CA ARG A 118 -11.13 0.54 1.59
C ARG A 118 -12.48 0.90 1.02
N GLY A 119 -12.60 2.10 0.46
CA GLY A 119 -13.81 2.55 -0.21
C GLY A 119 -14.10 1.70 -1.44
N TRP A 120 -15.38 1.40 -1.67
CA TRP A 120 -15.81 0.55 -2.77
C TRP A 120 -15.36 1.07 -4.13
N ARG A 121 -15.61 2.32 -4.43
CA ARG A 121 -15.20 2.97 -5.69
C ARG A 121 -13.67 2.92 -5.88
N ASP A 122 -12.92 3.24 -4.84
CA ASP A 122 -11.48 3.34 -4.92
C ASP A 122 -10.81 2.01 -5.26
N LEU A 123 -11.35 0.89 -4.79
CA LEU A 123 -10.83 -0.44 -5.12
C LEU A 123 -10.93 -0.77 -6.60
N TRP A 124 -12.04 -0.43 -7.22
CA TRP A 124 -12.25 -0.67 -8.65
C TRP A 124 -11.38 0.26 -9.48
N GLN A 125 -11.26 1.53 -9.10
CA GLN A 125 -10.38 2.49 -9.76
C GLN A 125 -8.91 2.10 -9.64
N ASP A 126 -8.49 1.55 -8.51
CA ASP A 126 -7.13 1.04 -8.34
C ASP A 126 -6.87 -0.16 -9.27
N CYS A 127 -7.86 -1.03 -9.49
CA CYS A 127 -7.75 -2.10 -10.48
C CYS A 127 -7.55 -1.55 -11.89
N LEU A 128 -8.29 -0.50 -12.30
CA LEU A 128 -8.13 0.13 -13.61
C LEU A 128 -6.69 0.59 -13.86
N GLY A 129 -6.07 1.21 -12.85
CA GLY A 129 -4.69 1.66 -12.95
C GLY A 129 -3.64 0.54 -13.04
N LEU A 130 -4.02 -0.69 -12.69
CA LEU A 130 -3.12 -1.86 -12.66
C LEU A 130 -3.34 -2.84 -13.82
N ILE A 131 -4.42 -2.74 -14.57
CA ILE A 131 -4.76 -3.70 -15.64
C ILE A 131 -3.59 -3.88 -16.62
N LEU A 132 -2.97 -2.78 -17.07
CA LEU A 132 -1.88 -2.82 -18.03
C LEU A 132 -0.56 -3.33 -17.44
N SER A 133 -0.32 -3.13 -16.16
CA SER A 133 0.97 -3.42 -15.54
C SER A 133 1.00 -4.73 -14.76
N GLU A 134 -0.10 -5.09 -14.11
CA GLU A 134 -0.19 -6.26 -13.23
C GLU A 134 -1.51 -7.06 -13.44
N PRO A 135 -1.85 -7.52 -14.66
CA PRO A 135 -3.16 -8.11 -14.96
C PRO A 135 -3.48 -9.34 -14.09
N LYS A 136 -2.50 -10.21 -13.82
CA LYS A 136 -2.70 -11.37 -12.92
C LYS A 136 -3.11 -10.97 -11.51
N ARG A 137 -2.60 -9.85 -11.03
CA ARG A 137 -2.95 -9.31 -9.73
C ARG A 137 -4.32 -8.69 -9.73
N VAL A 138 -4.67 -8.01 -10.83
CA VAL A 138 -6.02 -7.46 -11.01
C VAL A 138 -7.05 -8.58 -11.01
N CYS A 139 -6.80 -9.71 -11.65
CA CYS A 139 -7.66 -10.89 -11.56
C CYS A 139 -7.99 -11.27 -10.12
N ALA A 140 -6.97 -11.44 -9.28
CA ALA A 140 -7.16 -11.78 -7.87
C ALA A 140 -7.92 -10.69 -7.09
N LEU A 141 -7.68 -9.40 -7.40
CA LEU A 141 -8.40 -8.29 -6.80
C LEU A 141 -9.88 -8.26 -7.22
N LEU A 142 -10.17 -8.49 -8.49
CA LEU A 142 -11.53 -8.54 -9.01
C LEU A 142 -12.35 -9.64 -8.32
N ILE A 143 -11.83 -10.87 -8.27
CA ILE A 143 -12.49 -11.99 -7.59
C ILE A 143 -12.80 -11.61 -6.14
N ASN A 144 -11.81 -11.07 -5.42
CA ASN A 144 -12.01 -10.66 -4.04
C ASN A 144 -13.02 -9.50 -3.88
N ASN A 145 -13.02 -8.55 -4.81
CA ASN A 145 -13.91 -7.39 -4.76
C ASN A 145 -15.37 -7.78 -5.10
N PHE A 146 -15.55 -8.71 -6.07
CA PHE A 146 -16.89 -9.20 -6.43
C PHE A 146 -17.60 -9.90 -5.28
N SER A 147 -16.88 -10.50 -4.32
CA SER A 147 -17.49 -11.06 -3.12
C SER A 147 -18.25 -10.02 -2.26
N GLY A 148 -18.06 -8.73 -2.52
CA GLY A 148 -18.85 -7.64 -1.92
C GLY A 148 -20.14 -7.26 -2.65
N VAL A 149 -20.43 -7.91 -3.77
CA VAL A 149 -21.69 -7.75 -4.51
C VAL A 149 -22.68 -8.77 -4.00
N ARG A 150 -23.87 -8.34 -3.61
CA ARG A 150 -24.94 -9.23 -3.14
C ARG A 150 -25.77 -9.75 -4.30
N ILE A 151 -26.49 -10.81 -4.04
CA ILE A 151 -27.39 -11.46 -5.00
C ILE A 151 -28.50 -10.52 -5.52
N ASP A 152 -28.90 -9.54 -4.73
CA ASP A 152 -29.89 -8.52 -5.09
C ASP A 152 -29.28 -7.33 -5.86
N GLY A 153 -27.96 -7.41 -6.20
CA GLY A 153 -27.23 -6.34 -6.89
C GLY A 153 -26.79 -5.19 -6.01
N SER A 154 -27.09 -5.22 -4.72
CA SER A 154 -26.55 -4.22 -3.79
C SER A 154 -25.06 -4.47 -3.50
N ASN A 155 -24.37 -3.42 -3.11
CA ASN A 155 -22.91 -3.44 -2.93
C ASN A 155 -22.49 -3.05 -1.52
N ALA A 156 -21.33 -3.53 -1.09
CA ALA A 156 -20.64 -2.97 0.05
C ALA A 156 -20.21 -1.52 -0.24
N THR A 157 -20.06 -0.70 0.79
CA THR A 157 -19.45 0.64 0.70
C THR A 157 -18.01 0.66 1.16
N ILE A 158 -17.65 -0.26 2.03
CA ILE A 158 -16.29 -0.42 2.56
C ILE A 158 -15.94 -1.90 2.54
N ILE A 159 -14.75 -2.20 2.03
CA ILE A 159 -14.14 -3.54 2.11
C ILE A 159 -13.09 -3.52 3.21
N GLY A 160 -13.16 -4.51 4.11
CA GLY A 160 -12.23 -4.68 5.22
C GLY A 160 -10.84 -5.16 4.79
N LYS A 161 -10.00 -5.44 5.78
CA LYS A 161 -8.61 -5.88 5.54
C LYS A 161 -8.51 -7.34 5.11
N LYS A 162 -9.48 -8.15 5.49
CA LYS A 162 -9.52 -9.57 5.16
C LYS A 162 -10.51 -9.83 4.03
N PRO A 163 -10.24 -10.82 3.18
CA PRO A 163 -11.22 -11.28 2.19
C PRO A 163 -12.55 -11.58 2.86
N GLY A 164 -13.65 -11.15 2.25
CA GLY A 164 -15.00 -11.36 2.77
C GLY A 164 -15.44 -10.41 3.91
N GLU A 165 -14.59 -9.47 4.33
CA GLU A 165 -15.01 -8.42 5.26
C GLU A 165 -15.64 -7.25 4.51
N PHE A 166 -16.97 -7.10 4.65
CA PHE A 166 -17.72 -6.02 4.01
C PHE A 166 -18.51 -5.23 5.03
N LYS A 167 -18.59 -3.91 4.81
CA LYS A 167 -19.43 -3.01 5.60
C LYS A 167 -20.31 -2.19 4.69
N SER A 168 -21.57 -2.03 5.07
CA SER A 168 -22.53 -1.25 4.29
C SER A 168 -22.24 0.24 4.30
N ASP A 169 -21.80 0.80 5.41
CA ASP A 169 -21.34 2.19 5.54
C ASP A 169 -20.65 2.40 6.90
N ARG A 170 -20.06 3.58 7.12
CA ARG A 170 -19.44 3.98 8.39
C ARG A 170 -20.36 3.82 9.60
N ASN A 171 -21.65 4.08 9.41
CA ASN A 171 -22.67 4.05 10.44
C ASN A 171 -23.60 2.85 10.34
N ASN A 172 -23.22 1.80 9.59
CA ASN A 172 -24.05 0.65 9.23
C ASN A 172 -25.35 1.04 8.48
N ILE A 173 -25.36 2.22 7.85
CA ILE A 173 -26.47 2.67 7.04
C ILE A 173 -26.13 2.33 5.59
N SER A 174 -26.94 1.50 4.97
CA SER A 174 -26.84 1.24 3.53
C SER A 174 -27.15 2.51 2.76
N ARG A 175 -26.21 2.95 1.95
CA ARG A 175 -26.42 4.04 1.00
C ARG A 175 -26.29 3.49 -0.40
N VAL A 176 -27.25 3.78 -1.24
CA VAL A 176 -27.17 3.50 -2.65
C VAL A 176 -26.45 4.64 -3.32
N TRP A 177 -25.23 4.38 -3.77
CA TRP A 177 -24.46 5.31 -4.57
C TRP A 177 -24.65 4.94 -6.05
N MET A 178 -25.03 5.89 -6.86
CA MET A 178 -25.40 5.65 -8.27
C MET A 178 -24.29 4.97 -9.08
N ASP A 179 -23.04 5.24 -8.79
CA ASP A 179 -21.89 4.72 -9.51
C ASP A 179 -21.31 3.41 -8.94
N HIS A 180 -21.75 2.98 -7.77
CA HIS A 180 -21.21 1.78 -7.14
C HIS A 180 -21.51 0.48 -7.93
N GLY A 181 -22.65 0.39 -8.58
CA GLY A 181 -22.99 -0.74 -9.44
C GLY A 181 -22.27 -0.70 -10.79
N ALA A 182 -21.89 0.47 -11.27
CA ALA A 182 -21.21 0.62 -12.56
C ALA A 182 -19.73 0.22 -12.52
N TRP A 183 -19.04 0.47 -11.42
CA TRP A 183 -17.60 0.22 -11.30
C TRP A 183 -17.22 -1.25 -11.45
N PRO A 184 -17.90 -2.23 -10.83
CA PRO A 184 -17.61 -3.64 -11.02
C PRO A 184 -17.69 -4.05 -12.50
N LEU A 185 -18.77 -3.67 -13.18
CA LEU A 185 -19.00 -4.00 -14.59
C LEU A 185 -17.93 -3.37 -15.49
N LEU A 186 -17.69 -2.05 -15.36
CA LEU A 186 -16.69 -1.33 -16.14
C LEU A 186 -15.30 -1.92 -15.98
N THR A 187 -14.92 -2.24 -14.74
CA THR A 187 -13.58 -2.76 -14.46
C THR A 187 -13.41 -4.18 -15.00
N LEU A 188 -14.43 -5.01 -14.88
CA LEU A 188 -14.42 -6.36 -15.44
C LEU A 188 -14.36 -6.34 -16.97
N ASP A 189 -15.16 -5.48 -17.61
CA ASP A 189 -15.17 -5.32 -19.08
C ASP A 189 -13.77 -4.92 -19.59
N LEU A 190 -13.16 -3.92 -18.99
CA LEU A 190 -11.82 -3.49 -19.36
C LEU A 190 -10.76 -4.57 -19.08
N TYR A 191 -10.90 -5.34 -18.01
CA TYR A 191 -10.01 -6.46 -17.73
C TYR A 191 -10.12 -7.55 -18.79
N LEU A 192 -11.35 -7.93 -19.18
CA LEU A 192 -11.59 -8.94 -20.22
C LEU A 192 -11.05 -8.50 -21.57
N ASN A 193 -11.27 -7.23 -21.93
CA ASN A 193 -10.78 -6.68 -23.20
C ASN A 193 -9.24 -6.63 -23.25
N GLU A 194 -8.57 -6.35 -22.14
CA GLU A 194 -7.13 -6.29 -22.10
C GLU A 194 -6.47 -7.67 -22.06
N THR A 195 -7.06 -8.61 -21.32
CA THR A 195 -6.40 -9.89 -21.01
C THR A 195 -6.90 -11.07 -21.80
N GLY A 196 -8.15 -11.03 -22.29
CA GLY A 196 -8.84 -12.19 -22.87
C GLY A 196 -9.14 -13.32 -21.86
N ASP A 197 -9.00 -13.06 -20.55
CA ASP A 197 -9.21 -14.05 -19.48
C ASP A 197 -10.70 -14.20 -19.17
N PHE A 198 -11.43 -14.91 -20.03
CA PHE A 198 -12.85 -15.19 -19.81
C PHE A 198 -13.11 -16.23 -18.71
N ASP A 199 -12.08 -16.95 -18.27
CA ASP A 199 -12.22 -17.93 -17.19
C ASP A 199 -12.56 -17.28 -15.85
N ILE A 200 -12.27 -15.98 -15.69
CA ILE A 200 -12.66 -15.22 -14.51
C ILE A 200 -14.18 -15.22 -14.27
N LEU A 201 -14.99 -15.30 -15.33
CA LEU A 201 -16.45 -15.29 -15.23
C LEU A 201 -17.02 -16.54 -14.55
N PHE A 202 -16.24 -17.60 -14.46
CA PHE A 202 -16.62 -18.88 -13.85
C PHE A 202 -15.97 -19.10 -12.48
N LYS A 203 -15.29 -18.08 -11.93
CA LYS A 203 -14.72 -18.15 -10.59
C LYS A 203 -15.79 -17.87 -9.54
N GLU A 204 -15.80 -18.71 -8.51
CA GLU A 204 -16.59 -18.44 -7.31
C GLU A 204 -16.01 -17.28 -6.51
N THR A 205 -16.88 -16.43 -5.96
CA THR A 205 -16.53 -15.22 -5.18
C THR A 205 -17.17 -15.24 -3.79
#